data_cf21278bb5d251cd1b4fcafa176143aa
#
_entry.id   cf21278bb5d251cd1b4fcafa176143aa
#
_cell.length_a   1.000
_cell.length_b   1.000
_cell.length_c   1.000
_cell.angle_alpha   90.00
_cell.angle_beta   90.00
_cell.angle_gamma   90.00
#
_symmetry.space_group_name_H-M   'P 1'
#
loop_
_entity.id
_entity.type
_entity.pdbx_description
1 polymer ?
#
loop_
_entity_poly.entity_id
_entity_poly.type
_entity_poly.pdbx_seq_one_letter_code
_entity_poly.pdbx_strand_id
1 'polypeptide(L)'
;MSFQKVVNLVQAPGVAGDFASTNPFSSVLTAAGGLVAPAGGLTVGNFFWVGPAGQTSQSYVSGWQIAFLGRNEQALIVEFLGEYTLNVPEGFMVTGFNGGDFWAYFADGATALATVYADETTGAPQMQATNVFTGEIGWVGTAALSSVTGNLTIATITSGILSIGDTVAGTGIVSGTTITGLVSGTANTVGAVYSLSVAPTTESAEAVTSESTVLNITAVTDGGLSVGDTITGTDVTAGTTIASFGTGTGGVGTYNVLVNGLPTQQTTSGPQTINGPSNISSGWTVGPITLSGAGVAKITHAVS
;
A
#
# COMPACT_ATOMS: atom_id res chain seq x y z
N MET A 1 -34.85 10.73 39.26
CA MET A 1 -34.38 10.60 37.83
C MET A 1 -33.41 11.74 37.55
N SER A 2 -32.21 11.44 37.19
CA SER A 2 -31.24 12.47 36.80
C SER A 2 -31.40 12.70 35.30
N PHE A 3 -31.74 13.93 34.91
CA PHE A 3 -31.82 14.33 33.53
C PHE A 3 -30.40 14.38 32.91
N GLN A 4 -30.30 14.04 31.65
CA GLN A 4 -29.04 14.16 30.92
C GLN A 4 -28.56 15.63 30.97
N LYS A 5 -27.37 15.84 31.56
CA LYS A 5 -26.78 17.18 31.75
C LYS A 5 -25.87 17.63 30.61
N VAL A 6 -25.51 16.71 29.70
CA VAL A 6 -24.64 16.98 28.58
C VAL A 6 -25.29 16.41 27.33
N VAL A 7 -25.45 17.25 26.31
CA VAL A 7 -25.90 16.84 24.99
C VAL A 7 -24.67 16.74 24.12
N ASN A 8 -24.40 15.56 23.57
CA ASN A 8 -23.37 15.40 22.55
C ASN A 8 -23.86 16.05 21.25
N LEU A 9 -23.22 17.14 20.86
CA LEU A 9 -23.50 17.86 19.62
C LEU A 9 -22.95 17.14 18.37
N VAL A 10 -22.05 16.20 18.59
CA VAL A 10 -21.44 15.40 17.53
C VAL A 10 -21.96 13.98 17.63
N GLN A 11 -22.50 13.46 16.55
CA GLN A 11 -22.94 12.08 16.46
C GLN A 11 -21.72 11.15 16.68
N ALA A 12 -21.90 10.10 17.48
CA ALA A 12 -20.87 9.08 17.61
C ALA A 12 -20.59 8.45 16.23
N PRO A 13 -19.32 8.20 15.88
CA PRO A 13 -18.98 7.52 14.63
C PRO A 13 -19.67 6.15 14.55
N GLY A 14 -20.22 5.84 13.38
CA GLY A 14 -20.75 4.52 13.08
C GLY A 14 -19.65 3.53 12.66
N VAL A 15 -20.05 2.40 12.18
CA VAL A 15 -19.14 1.42 11.55
C VAL A 15 -18.99 1.82 10.07
N ALA A 16 -17.83 1.51 9.47
CA ALA A 16 -17.61 1.74 8.04
C ALA A 16 -18.70 1.04 7.20
N GLY A 17 -19.26 1.79 6.26
CA GLY A 17 -20.38 1.33 5.43
C GLY A 17 -21.77 1.69 5.96
N ASP A 18 -21.93 2.10 7.23
CA ASP A 18 -23.22 2.52 7.77
C ASP A 18 -23.64 3.88 7.21
N PHE A 19 -24.95 4.14 7.15
CA PHE A 19 -25.49 5.46 6.86
C PHE A 19 -25.09 6.44 7.98
N ALA A 20 -24.58 7.60 7.59
CA ALA A 20 -24.19 8.65 8.53
C ALA A 20 -25.27 9.72 8.75
N SER A 21 -26.36 9.70 7.98
CA SER A 21 -27.51 10.58 8.13
C SER A 21 -28.76 9.98 7.50
N THR A 22 -29.90 10.65 7.70
CA THR A 22 -31.17 10.35 7.03
C THR A 22 -31.36 11.14 5.73
N ASN A 23 -30.32 11.80 5.23
CA ASN A 23 -30.35 12.50 3.96
C ASN A 23 -30.68 11.55 2.80
N PRO A 24 -31.22 12.04 1.69
CA PRO A 24 -31.44 11.24 0.50
C PRO A 24 -30.16 10.53 0.05
N PHE A 25 -30.31 9.32 -0.44
CA PHE A 25 -29.23 8.55 -1.03
C PHE A 25 -29.65 8.03 -2.41
N SER A 26 -28.67 7.72 -3.23
CA SER A 26 -28.89 7.09 -4.54
C SER A 26 -27.97 5.88 -4.71
N SER A 27 -28.49 4.87 -5.40
CA SER A 27 -27.74 3.66 -5.71
C SER A 27 -27.43 3.57 -7.20
N VAL A 28 -26.37 2.86 -7.54
CA VAL A 28 -26.04 2.56 -8.93
C VAL A 28 -27.10 1.66 -9.51
N LEU A 29 -27.70 2.12 -10.60
CA LEU A 29 -28.67 1.36 -11.36
C LEU A 29 -27.95 0.54 -12.44
N THR A 30 -28.28 -0.74 -12.55
CA THR A 30 -27.75 -1.62 -13.60
C THR A 30 -28.88 -2.13 -14.48
N ALA A 31 -28.63 -2.27 -15.76
CA ALA A 31 -29.59 -2.82 -16.70
C ALA A 31 -29.89 -4.32 -16.44
N ALA A 32 -29.03 -5.01 -15.69
CA ALA A 32 -29.07 -6.46 -15.47
C ALA A 32 -29.76 -6.90 -14.17
N GLY A 33 -30.32 -5.98 -13.40
CA GLY A 33 -31.18 -6.32 -12.26
C GLY A 33 -30.53 -6.48 -10.90
N GLY A 34 -29.22 -6.52 -10.75
CA GLY A 34 -28.55 -6.58 -9.45
C GLY A 34 -27.03 -6.65 -9.55
N LEU A 35 -26.37 -6.10 -8.57
CA LEU A 35 -24.92 -6.21 -8.43
C LEU A 35 -24.62 -7.45 -7.59
N VAL A 36 -23.58 -8.20 -7.98
CA VAL A 36 -23.13 -9.39 -7.30
C VAL A 36 -21.66 -9.27 -7.00
N ALA A 37 -21.24 -9.62 -5.79
CA ALA A 37 -19.84 -9.59 -5.40
C ALA A 37 -18.98 -10.52 -6.28
N PRO A 38 -17.82 -10.07 -6.77
CA PRO A 38 -16.94 -10.83 -7.67
C PRO A 38 -16.18 -11.92 -6.91
N ALA A 39 -15.39 -12.71 -7.64
CA ALA A 39 -14.41 -13.60 -7.04
C ALA A 39 -13.48 -12.82 -6.11
N GLY A 40 -13.32 -13.31 -4.87
CA GLY A 40 -12.60 -12.61 -3.79
C GLY A 40 -13.48 -11.71 -2.92
N GLY A 41 -14.73 -11.46 -3.31
CA GLY A 41 -15.67 -10.65 -2.53
C GLY A 41 -15.48 -9.15 -2.68
N LEU A 42 -16.22 -8.38 -1.86
CA LEU A 42 -16.15 -6.91 -1.77
C LEU A 42 -16.09 -6.49 -0.29
N THR A 43 -15.25 -5.52 0.03
CA THR A 43 -15.09 -5.00 1.40
C THR A 43 -16.10 -3.88 1.66
N VAL A 44 -16.94 -4.06 2.67
CA VAL A 44 -17.91 -3.04 3.13
C VAL A 44 -17.19 -1.79 3.63
N GLY A 45 -17.70 -0.62 3.26
CA GLY A 45 -17.09 0.65 3.61
C GLY A 45 -15.98 1.11 2.67
N ASN A 46 -15.68 0.31 1.63
CA ASN A 46 -14.78 0.66 0.55
C ASN A 46 -15.53 1.03 -0.72
N PHE A 47 -14.82 1.66 -1.65
CA PHE A 47 -15.28 1.84 -3.01
C PHE A 47 -15.08 0.57 -3.83
N PHE A 48 -15.85 0.41 -4.88
CA PHE A 48 -15.71 -0.65 -5.86
C PHE A 48 -16.19 -0.16 -7.23
N TRP A 49 -15.92 -0.91 -8.28
CA TRP A 49 -16.24 -0.52 -9.65
C TRP A 49 -17.33 -1.39 -10.24
N VAL A 50 -18.24 -0.74 -10.95
CA VAL A 50 -19.41 -1.35 -11.58
C VAL A 50 -19.33 -1.20 -13.09
N GLY A 51 -19.30 -2.32 -13.79
CA GLY A 51 -19.28 -2.40 -15.23
C GLY A 51 -20.68 -2.21 -15.86
N PRO A 52 -20.74 -1.95 -17.19
CA PRO A 52 -21.98 -1.64 -17.90
C PRO A 52 -23.05 -2.73 -17.83
N ALA A 53 -22.66 -3.99 -17.67
CA ALA A 53 -23.59 -5.11 -17.57
C ALA A 53 -23.82 -5.60 -16.10
N GLY A 54 -23.44 -4.76 -15.11
CA GLY A 54 -23.60 -5.09 -13.69
C GLY A 54 -22.48 -5.95 -13.10
N GLN A 55 -21.37 -6.13 -13.82
CA GLN A 55 -20.18 -6.73 -13.25
C GLN A 55 -19.62 -5.84 -12.15
N THR A 56 -18.98 -6.43 -11.15
CA THR A 56 -18.34 -5.70 -10.06
C THR A 56 -16.87 -6.06 -9.94
N SER A 57 -16.06 -5.14 -9.44
CA SER A 57 -14.65 -5.35 -9.15
C SER A 57 -14.24 -4.56 -7.92
N GLN A 58 -13.47 -5.15 -7.02
CA GLN A 58 -12.84 -4.44 -5.91
C GLN A 58 -11.70 -3.55 -6.40
N SER A 59 -11.00 -3.97 -7.44
CA SER A 59 -9.92 -3.19 -8.05
C SER A 59 -10.43 -2.35 -9.21
N TYR A 60 -9.74 -1.23 -9.47
CA TYR A 60 -10.06 -0.30 -10.54
C TYR A 60 -10.13 -0.98 -11.91
N VAL A 61 -11.17 -0.65 -12.66
CA VAL A 61 -11.33 -1.02 -14.06
C VAL A 61 -11.64 0.25 -14.87
N SER A 62 -10.80 0.54 -15.85
CA SER A 62 -10.96 1.73 -16.69
C SER A 62 -12.33 1.77 -17.37
N GLY A 63 -12.99 2.91 -17.27
CA GLY A 63 -14.32 3.14 -17.85
C GLY A 63 -15.50 2.56 -17.05
N TRP A 64 -15.24 1.92 -15.91
CA TRP A 64 -16.30 1.48 -14.99
C TRP A 64 -16.71 2.61 -14.04
N GLN A 65 -17.96 2.56 -13.58
CA GLN A 65 -18.48 3.53 -12.62
C GLN A 65 -18.01 3.16 -11.21
N ILE A 66 -17.52 4.15 -10.47
CA ILE A 66 -17.21 3.97 -9.05
C ILE A 66 -18.49 4.02 -8.21
N ALA A 67 -18.57 3.18 -7.18
CA ALA A 67 -19.65 3.13 -6.20
C ALA A 67 -19.08 2.89 -4.81
N PHE A 68 -19.76 3.36 -3.77
CA PHE A 68 -19.44 3.07 -2.37
C PHE A 68 -20.23 1.85 -1.91
N LEU A 69 -19.58 0.90 -1.25
CA LEU A 69 -20.24 -0.28 -0.69
C LEU A 69 -20.76 0.01 0.71
N GLY A 70 -22.04 0.30 0.81
CA GLY A 70 -22.71 0.44 2.10
C GLY A 70 -22.92 -0.91 2.78
N ARG A 71 -23.06 -0.86 4.09
CA ARG A 71 -23.46 -2.04 4.87
C ARG A 71 -24.91 -2.40 4.54
N ASN A 72 -25.09 -3.59 4.02
CA ASN A 72 -26.45 -4.09 3.75
C ASN A 72 -26.95 -4.90 4.95
N GLU A 73 -27.76 -4.29 5.78
CA GLU A 73 -28.38 -4.95 6.94
C GLU A 73 -29.31 -6.12 6.56
N GLN A 74 -29.73 -6.20 5.28
CA GLN A 74 -30.58 -7.24 4.77
C GLN A 74 -29.83 -8.45 4.20
N ALA A 75 -28.54 -8.32 3.95
CA ALA A 75 -27.71 -9.44 3.58
C ALA A 75 -27.46 -10.31 4.83
N LEU A 76 -28.32 -11.28 5.03
CA LEU A 76 -28.10 -12.31 6.03
C LEU A 76 -26.90 -13.17 5.58
N ILE A 77 -25.70 -12.82 6.01
CA ILE A 77 -24.50 -13.64 5.84
C ILE A 77 -24.66 -14.79 6.83
N VAL A 78 -25.09 -15.95 6.34
CA VAL A 78 -25.39 -17.12 7.18
C VAL A 78 -24.13 -17.93 7.51
N GLU A 79 -22.96 -17.50 7.06
CA GLU A 79 -21.71 -18.15 7.44
C GLU A 79 -21.32 -17.79 8.88
N PHE A 80 -21.26 -18.81 9.70
CA PHE A 80 -20.78 -18.71 11.08
C PHE A 80 -19.37 -18.10 11.07
N LEU A 81 -19.20 -16.93 11.71
CA LEU A 81 -17.99 -16.11 11.74
C LEU A 81 -17.69 -15.23 10.50
N GLY A 82 -18.48 -15.23 9.46
CA GLY A 82 -18.33 -14.31 8.31
C GLY A 82 -18.59 -12.84 8.67
N GLU A 83 -19.26 -12.56 9.77
CA GLU A 83 -19.62 -11.23 10.25
C GLU A 83 -18.40 -10.36 10.66
N TYR A 84 -17.26 -10.98 10.92
CA TYR A 84 -16.06 -10.26 11.39
C TYR A 84 -15.21 -9.63 10.29
N THR A 85 -15.43 -10.01 9.03
CA THR A 85 -14.49 -9.64 7.95
C THR A 85 -14.86 -8.35 7.24
N LEU A 86 -16.05 -7.79 7.44
CA LEU A 86 -16.62 -6.72 6.60
C LEU A 86 -16.53 -7.05 5.09
N ASN A 87 -16.36 -8.31 4.74
CA ASN A 87 -16.26 -8.78 3.37
C ASN A 87 -17.55 -9.47 2.95
N VAL A 88 -18.14 -8.99 1.84
CA VAL A 88 -19.27 -9.67 1.20
C VAL A 88 -18.73 -10.76 0.31
N PRO A 89 -19.03 -12.05 0.59
CA PRO A 89 -18.50 -13.17 -0.18
C PRO A 89 -18.93 -13.15 -1.65
N GLU A 90 -18.17 -13.83 -2.49
CA GLU A 90 -18.49 -14.06 -3.90
C GLU A 90 -19.92 -14.56 -4.09
N GLY A 91 -20.60 -14.02 -5.08
CA GLY A 91 -21.95 -14.44 -5.46
C GLY A 91 -23.09 -13.81 -4.65
N PHE A 92 -22.81 -13.08 -3.58
CA PHE A 92 -23.83 -12.37 -2.81
C PHE A 92 -24.22 -11.06 -3.48
N MET A 93 -25.49 -10.70 -3.35
CA MET A 93 -26.00 -9.40 -3.85
C MET A 93 -25.44 -8.25 -3.02
N VAL A 94 -25.05 -7.17 -3.70
CA VAL A 94 -24.54 -5.96 -3.08
C VAL A 94 -25.30 -4.74 -3.59
N THR A 95 -25.30 -3.68 -2.78
CA THR A 95 -25.82 -2.37 -3.19
C THR A 95 -24.66 -1.37 -3.24
N GLY A 96 -24.40 -0.84 -4.42
CA GLY A 96 -23.45 0.25 -4.62
C GLY A 96 -24.15 1.59 -4.56
N PHE A 97 -23.61 2.52 -3.79
CA PHE A 97 -24.13 3.88 -3.65
C PHE A 97 -23.30 4.86 -4.45
N ASN A 98 -23.97 5.72 -5.21
CA ASN A 98 -23.35 6.84 -5.93
C ASN A 98 -23.73 8.22 -5.36
N GLY A 99 -24.44 8.25 -4.24
CA GLY A 99 -24.76 9.47 -3.51
C GLY A 99 -25.33 9.17 -2.14
N GLY A 100 -25.21 10.11 -1.21
CA GLY A 100 -25.67 10.00 0.17
C GLY A 100 -24.58 10.32 1.19
N ASP A 101 -24.84 10.00 2.45
CA ASP A 101 -23.94 10.21 3.58
C ASP A 101 -23.63 8.86 4.25
N PHE A 102 -22.35 8.50 4.31
CA PHE A 102 -21.89 7.24 4.88
C PHE A 102 -20.72 7.43 5.83
N TRP A 103 -20.48 6.44 6.67
CA TRP A 103 -19.26 6.31 7.44
C TRP A 103 -18.22 5.53 6.64
N ALA A 104 -17.01 6.06 6.51
CA ALA A 104 -15.88 5.43 5.85
C ALA A 104 -14.65 5.40 6.75
N TYR A 105 -13.87 4.32 6.69
CA TYR A 105 -12.64 4.19 7.48
C TYR A 105 -11.44 4.74 6.69
N PHE A 106 -10.64 5.58 7.34
CA PHE A 106 -9.40 6.13 6.82
C PHE A 106 -8.24 5.64 7.69
N ALA A 107 -7.24 5.02 7.08
CA ALA A 107 -6.08 4.48 7.78
C ALA A 107 -5.17 5.60 8.33
N ASP A 108 -5.04 6.70 7.59
CA ASP A 108 -4.10 7.80 7.87
C ASP A 108 -4.80 9.09 8.31
N GLY A 109 -6.06 8.99 8.69
CA GLY A 109 -6.89 10.15 9.07
C GLY A 109 -7.64 10.75 7.90
N ALA A 110 -8.41 11.82 8.18
CA ALA A 110 -9.23 12.48 7.18
C ALA A 110 -9.32 13.98 7.42
N THR A 111 -9.09 14.77 6.37
CA THR A 111 -9.20 16.23 6.43
C THR A 111 -10.62 16.67 6.08
N ALA A 112 -11.22 17.50 6.93
CA ALA A 112 -12.57 18.03 6.72
C ALA A 112 -12.72 18.70 5.36
N LEU A 113 -13.81 18.42 4.67
CA LEU A 113 -14.20 18.99 3.36
C LEU A 113 -13.25 18.66 2.20
N ALA A 114 -12.27 17.80 2.41
CA ALA A 114 -11.36 17.38 1.35
C ALA A 114 -11.99 16.28 0.47
N THR A 115 -11.51 16.18 -0.76
CA THR A 115 -11.91 15.13 -1.69
C THR A 115 -11.46 13.77 -1.19
N VAL A 116 -12.34 12.77 -1.29
CA VAL A 116 -12.04 11.38 -1.02
C VAL A 116 -11.60 10.69 -2.31
N TYR A 117 -10.51 9.97 -2.24
CA TYR A 117 -10.03 9.10 -3.30
C TYR A 117 -10.27 7.64 -2.93
N ALA A 118 -10.27 6.78 -3.92
CA ALA A 118 -10.32 5.32 -3.75
C ALA A 118 -8.99 4.72 -4.20
N ASP A 119 -8.40 3.90 -3.36
CA ASP A 119 -7.24 3.10 -3.72
C ASP A 119 -7.53 2.20 -4.93
N GLU A 120 -6.67 2.21 -5.92
CA GLU A 120 -6.87 1.49 -7.19
C GLU A 120 -7.05 -0.02 -7.03
N THR A 121 -6.43 -0.61 -6.02
CA THR A 121 -6.37 -2.06 -5.82
C THR A 121 -7.45 -2.55 -4.86
N THR A 122 -7.65 -1.83 -3.76
CA THR A 122 -8.50 -2.26 -2.65
C THR A 122 -9.81 -1.48 -2.54
N GLY A 123 -9.93 -0.37 -3.25
CA GLY A 123 -11.05 0.57 -3.11
C GLY A 123 -11.10 1.29 -1.77
N ALA A 124 -10.09 1.16 -0.91
CA ALA A 124 -10.07 1.80 0.39
C ALA A 124 -10.14 3.33 0.27
N PRO A 125 -10.90 4.02 1.14
CA PRO A 125 -10.94 5.49 1.15
C PRO A 125 -9.58 6.09 1.49
N GLN A 126 -9.11 7.02 0.66
CA GLN A 126 -7.83 7.72 0.76
C GLN A 126 -8.02 9.23 0.70
N MET A 127 -7.07 9.98 1.28
CA MET A 127 -7.11 11.44 1.26
C MET A 127 -6.25 12.05 0.15
N GLN A 128 -5.41 11.25 -0.48
CA GLN A 128 -4.47 11.72 -1.51
C GLN A 128 -4.66 10.99 -2.85
N ALA A 129 -4.32 11.70 -3.92
CA ALA A 129 -4.42 11.16 -5.29
C ALA A 129 -3.36 10.11 -5.62
N THR A 130 -2.35 9.95 -4.79
CA THR A 130 -1.24 9.00 -5.00
C THR A 130 -0.71 8.55 -3.65
N ASN A 131 -0.50 7.26 -3.48
CA ASN A 131 0.15 6.70 -2.30
C ASN A 131 1.62 7.14 -2.25
N VAL A 132 2.10 7.54 -1.08
CA VAL A 132 3.44 8.13 -0.92
C VAL A 132 4.20 7.47 0.23
N PHE A 133 5.39 7.02 -0.08
CA PHE A 133 6.28 6.34 0.84
C PHE A 133 7.67 6.97 0.83
N THR A 134 8.45 6.73 1.88
CA THR A 134 9.89 6.92 1.86
C THR A 134 10.54 5.55 1.81
N GLY A 135 11.42 5.34 0.85
CA GLY A 135 12.06 4.05 0.66
C GLY A 135 13.31 4.14 -0.21
N GLU A 136 13.94 3.00 -0.40
CA GLU A 136 15.19 2.86 -1.14
C GLU A 136 15.35 1.44 -1.71
N ILE A 137 16.12 1.30 -2.78
CA ILE A 137 16.47 0.01 -3.38
C ILE A 137 17.99 -0.11 -3.39
N GLY A 138 18.52 -1.26 -2.94
CA GLY A 138 19.95 -1.48 -2.80
C GLY A 138 20.54 -0.91 -1.52
N TRP A 139 21.87 -0.86 -1.44
CA TRP A 139 22.62 -0.41 -0.27
C TRP A 139 23.77 0.51 -0.69
N VAL A 140 24.04 1.50 0.15
CA VAL A 140 25.15 2.46 0.00
C VAL A 140 25.87 2.58 1.33
N GLY A 141 27.20 2.43 1.31
CA GLY A 141 28.01 2.55 2.51
C GLY A 141 29.50 2.40 2.22
N THR A 142 30.27 2.11 3.27
CA THR A 142 31.66 1.69 3.13
C THR A 142 31.88 0.30 3.67
N ALA A 143 32.77 -0.45 3.06
CA ALA A 143 33.09 -1.81 3.47
C ALA A 143 34.59 -2.09 3.38
N ALA A 144 35.09 -2.92 4.29
CA ALA A 144 36.40 -3.53 4.19
C ALA A 144 36.32 -4.83 3.39
N LEU A 145 37.20 -4.99 2.44
CA LEU A 145 37.25 -6.14 1.52
C LEU A 145 38.47 -7.03 1.85
N SER A 146 38.29 -8.34 1.77
CA SER A 146 39.36 -9.31 2.01
C SER A 146 39.51 -10.27 0.85
N SER A 147 40.64 -10.22 0.16
CA SER A 147 41.01 -11.19 -0.89
C SER A 147 41.29 -12.59 -0.37
N VAL A 148 41.63 -12.71 0.91
CA VAL A 148 41.99 -14.01 1.55
C VAL A 148 40.73 -14.80 1.88
N THR A 149 39.70 -14.14 2.40
CA THR A 149 38.44 -14.79 2.78
C THR A 149 37.36 -14.67 1.75
N GLY A 150 37.51 -13.78 0.75
CA GLY A 150 36.48 -13.49 -0.22
C GLY A 150 35.29 -12.73 0.35
N ASN A 151 35.51 -11.99 1.44
CA ASN A 151 34.42 -11.37 2.21
C ASN A 151 34.41 -9.86 2.11
N LEU A 152 33.21 -9.31 2.33
CA LEU A 152 32.89 -7.91 2.54
C LEU A 152 32.47 -7.72 3.99
N THR A 153 33.10 -6.80 4.72
CA THR A 153 32.70 -6.42 6.08
C THR A 153 32.15 -5.00 6.07
N ILE A 154 30.92 -4.81 6.51
CA ILE A 154 30.29 -3.47 6.58
C ILE A 154 31.06 -2.60 7.59
N ALA A 155 31.61 -1.48 7.12
CA ALA A 155 32.25 -0.48 7.97
C ALA A 155 31.29 0.66 8.33
N THR A 156 30.54 1.17 7.35
CA THR A 156 29.44 2.16 7.59
C THR A 156 28.27 1.84 6.70
N ILE A 157 27.08 2.27 7.14
CA ILE A 157 25.86 2.24 6.35
C ILE A 157 25.41 3.69 6.15
N THR A 158 25.33 4.14 4.90
CA THR A 158 24.77 5.43 4.55
C THR A 158 23.28 5.30 4.35
N SER A 159 22.85 4.27 3.63
CA SER A 159 21.44 3.98 3.38
C SER A 159 21.26 2.55 2.88
N GLY A 160 20.01 2.06 2.92
CA GLY A 160 19.59 0.82 2.31
C GLY A 160 19.89 -0.44 3.08
N ILE A 161 19.56 -1.54 2.45
CA ILE A 161 19.79 -2.89 2.96
C ILE A 161 20.54 -3.72 1.93
N LEU A 162 21.49 -4.52 2.40
CA LEU A 162 22.25 -5.47 1.61
C LEU A 162 21.58 -6.85 1.69
N SER A 163 21.20 -7.39 0.55
CA SER A 163 20.47 -8.65 0.44
C SER A 163 21.32 -9.72 -0.26
N ILE A 164 21.05 -10.99 0.03
CA ILE A 164 21.66 -12.10 -0.70
C ILE A 164 21.16 -12.04 -2.16
N GLY A 165 22.10 -12.11 -3.08
CA GLY A 165 21.84 -11.99 -4.52
C GLY A 165 22.10 -10.58 -5.07
N ASP A 166 22.25 -9.57 -4.22
CA ASP A 166 22.60 -8.21 -4.66
C ASP A 166 23.96 -8.20 -5.38
N THR A 167 24.02 -7.45 -6.49
CA THR A 167 25.28 -7.15 -7.16
C THR A 167 25.96 -5.98 -6.47
N VAL A 168 27.23 -6.12 -6.12
CA VAL A 168 28.01 -5.08 -5.44
C VAL A 168 29.05 -4.48 -6.36
N ALA A 169 29.27 -3.17 -6.21
CA ALA A 169 30.24 -2.39 -6.97
C ALA A 169 31.04 -1.47 -6.03
N GLY A 170 32.32 -1.31 -6.32
CA GLY A 170 33.25 -0.48 -5.57
C GLY A 170 34.69 -0.74 -5.96
N THR A 171 35.63 0.05 -5.43
CA THR A 171 37.06 -0.17 -5.65
C THR A 171 37.43 -1.57 -5.13
N GLY A 172 38.18 -2.33 -5.91
CA GLY A 172 38.62 -3.68 -5.55
C GLY A 172 37.56 -4.78 -5.74
N ILE A 173 36.36 -4.45 -6.19
CA ILE A 173 35.30 -5.42 -6.51
C ILE A 173 35.26 -5.66 -8.02
N VAL A 174 35.25 -6.93 -8.42
CA VAL A 174 35.09 -7.32 -9.83
C VAL A 174 33.64 -7.08 -10.26
N SER A 175 33.44 -6.50 -11.44
CA SER A 175 32.08 -6.27 -11.97
C SER A 175 31.26 -7.57 -12.03
N GLY A 176 29.99 -7.51 -11.59
CA GLY A 176 29.10 -8.66 -11.53
C GLY A 176 29.30 -9.54 -10.28
N THR A 177 30.11 -9.10 -9.30
CA THR A 177 30.22 -9.79 -8.01
C THR A 177 28.92 -9.65 -7.23
N THR A 178 28.39 -10.75 -6.69
CA THR A 178 27.16 -10.79 -5.92
C THR A 178 27.40 -11.22 -4.47
N ILE A 179 26.48 -10.82 -3.60
CA ILE A 179 26.41 -11.30 -2.20
C ILE A 179 25.89 -12.74 -2.22
N THR A 180 26.63 -13.68 -1.65
CA THR A 180 26.25 -15.10 -1.62
C THR A 180 25.72 -15.55 -0.26
N GLY A 181 26.03 -14.84 0.82
CA GLY A 181 25.54 -15.16 2.15
C GLY A 181 26.05 -14.25 3.25
N LEU A 182 25.42 -14.33 4.41
CA LEU A 182 25.91 -13.72 5.65
C LEU A 182 26.82 -14.73 6.36
N VAL A 183 28.06 -14.35 6.59
CA VAL A 183 29.07 -15.20 7.24
C VAL A 183 29.02 -15.04 8.75
N SER A 184 28.92 -13.80 9.24
CA SER A 184 28.86 -13.51 10.68
C SER A 184 28.26 -12.12 10.94
N GLY A 185 27.84 -11.91 12.18
CA GLY A 185 27.19 -10.67 12.62
C GLY A 185 25.69 -10.67 12.38
N THR A 186 25.05 -9.54 12.65
CA THR A 186 23.63 -9.31 12.34
C THR A 186 23.53 -8.66 10.96
N ALA A 187 22.64 -9.16 10.11
CA ALA A 187 22.44 -8.61 8.78
C ALA A 187 22.17 -7.09 8.83
N ASN A 188 22.75 -6.35 7.87
CA ASN A 188 22.57 -4.91 7.74
C ASN A 188 22.97 -4.09 8.98
N THR A 189 24.03 -4.53 9.69
CA THR A 189 24.64 -3.78 10.78
C THR A 189 26.13 -3.59 10.52
N VAL A 190 26.71 -2.56 11.11
CA VAL A 190 28.17 -2.35 11.08
C VAL A 190 28.86 -3.58 11.70
N GLY A 191 29.91 -4.08 11.05
CA GLY A 191 30.61 -5.29 11.42
C GLY A 191 30.02 -6.58 10.86
N ALA A 192 28.87 -6.57 10.21
CA ALA A 192 28.36 -7.75 9.51
C ALA A 192 29.28 -8.13 8.36
N VAL A 193 29.53 -9.44 8.22
CA VAL A 193 30.43 -10.02 7.22
C VAL A 193 29.63 -10.83 6.20
N TYR A 194 29.78 -10.49 4.94
CA TYR A 194 29.13 -11.17 3.83
C TYR A 194 30.16 -11.86 2.93
N SER A 195 29.81 -13.03 2.41
CA SER A 195 30.59 -13.71 1.37
C SER A 195 30.24 -13.18 -0.01
N LEU A 196 31.23 -13.08 -0.87
CA LEU A 196 31.11 -12.63 -2.25
C LEU A 196 31.27 -13.79 -3.23
N SER A 197 30.62 -13.71 -4.38
CA SER A 197 30.74 -14.72 -5.46
C SER A 197 32.12 -14.72 -6.11
N VAL A 198 32.81 -13.58 -6.11
CA VAL A 198 34.18 -13.42 -6.58
C VAL A 198 35.00 -12.73 -5.51
N ALA A 199 36.17 -13.27 -5.20
CA ALA A 199 37.06 -12.67 -4.20
C ALA A 199 37.52 -11.27 -4.65
N PRO A 200 37.36 -10.24 -3.80
CA PRO A 200 37.80 -8.89 -4.12
C PRO A 200 39.29 -8.71 -3.93
N THR A 201 39.88 -7.60 -4.32
CA THR A 201 41.18 -7.15 -3.77
C THR A 201 40.99 -6.72 -2.32
N THR A 202 42.07 -6.84 -1.51
CA THR A 202 41.99 -6.40 -0.11
C THR A 202 42.03 -4.87 -0.06
N GLU A 203 40.95 -4.30 0.47
CA GLU A 203 40.77 -2.87 0.64
C GLU A 203 40.21 -2.55 2.02
N SER A 204 40.57 -1.41 2.58
CA SER A 204 40.08 -0.95 3.88
C SER A 204 39.09 0.21 3.69
N ALA A 205 37.85 -0.01 4.11
CA ALA A 205 36.80 1.01 4.18
C ALA A 205 36.53 1.78 2.87
N GLU A 206 36.44 1.04 1.76
CA GLU A 206 36.11 1.59 0.45
C GLU A 206 34.61 1.88 0.33
N ALA A 207 34.24 2.86 -0.52
CA ALA A 207 32.86 3.12 -0.89
C ALA A 207 32.32 1.95 -1.73
N VAL A 208 31.24 1.37 -1.27
CA VAL A 208 30.57 0.25 -1.93
C VAL A 208 29.08 0.56 -2.07
N THR A 209 28.53 0.23 -3.21
CA THR A 209 27.10 0.29 -3.50
C THR A 209 26.58 -1.09 -3.88
N SER A 210 25.30 -1.37 -3.65
CA SER A 210 24.66 -2.55 -4.22
C SER A 210 23.50 -2.21 -5.12
N GLU A 211 23.29 -3.03 -6.14
CA GLU A 211 22.05 -3.10 -6.89
C GLU A 211 21.22 -4.26 -6.35
N SER A 212 19.92 -4.06 -6.17
CA SER A 212 19.02 -5.03 -5.55
C SER A 212 17.69 -5.14 -6.30
N THR A 213 16.99 -6.24 -6.09
CA THR A 213 15.56 -6.41 -6.44
C THR A 213 14.66 -6.22 -5.23
N VAL A 214 15.20 -5.70 -4.12
CA VAL A 214 14.45 -5.49 -2.88
C VAL A 214 14.30 -3.99 -2.62
N LEU A 215 13.04 -3.55 -2.55
CA LEU A 215 12.66 -2.23 -2.07
C LEU A 215 12.50 -2.29 -0.55
N ASN A 216 13.11 -1.36 0.15
CA ASN A 216 12.97 -1.18 1.59
C ASN A 216 12.18 0.11 1.87
N ILE A 217 10.96 -0.01 2.36
CA ILE A 217 10.12 1.13 2.79
C ILE A 217 10.42 1.43 4.25
N THR A 218 10.87 2.64 4.52
CA THR A 218 11.25 3.11 5.87
C THR A 218 10.19 3.96 6.52
N ALA A 219 9.32 4.61 5.73
CA ALA A 219 8.18 5.35 6.25
C ALA A 219 7.02 5.34 5.23
N VAL A 220 5.81 5.40 5.76
CA VAL A 220 4.58 5.60 4.99
C VAL A 220 4.09 7.01 5.27
N THR A 221 3.90 7.79 4.23
CA THR A 221 3.28 9.11 4.33
C THR A 221 1.79 9.00 4.06
N ASP A 222 1.40 8.14 3.12
CA ASP A 222 0.01 7.89 2.79
C ASP A 222 -0.16 6.56 2.04
N GLY A 223 -1.28 5.87 2.31
CA GLY A 223 -1.73 4.66 1.62
C GLY A 223 -0.97 3.39 1.97
N GLY A 224 -1.06 2.41 1.10
CA GLY A 224 -0.44 1.09 1.23
C GLY A 224 0.06 0.55 -0.10
N LEU A 225 0.96 -0.43 -0.04
CA LEU A 225 1.47 -1.16 -1.20
C LEU A 225 0.82 -2.54 -1.28
N SER A 226 0.42 -2.92 -2.48
CA SER A 226 -0.11 -4.23 -2.82
C SER A 226 0.75 -4.92 -3.87
N VAL A 227 0.64 -6.25 -3.96
CA VAL A 227 1.29 -7.00 -5.02
C VAL A 227 0.67 -6.61 -6.37
N GLY A 228 1.51 -6.29 -7.34
CA GLY A 228 1.12 -5.79 -8.66
C GLY A 228 1.19 -4.27 -8.81
N ASP A 229 1.30 -3.52 -7.69
CA ASP A 229 1.40 -2.07 -7.73
C ASP A 229 2.64 -1.62 -8.50
N THR A 230 2.46 -0.63 -9.37
CA THR A 230 3.57 0.06 -10.03
C THR A 230 4.08 1.17 -9.14
N ILE A 231 5.39 1.22 -8.94
CA ILE A 231 6.05 2.26 -8.16
C ILE A 231 6.89 3.16 -9.05
N THR A 232 7.01 4.42 -8.64
CA THR A 232 7.86 5.43 -9.30
C THR A 232 8.62 6.25 -8.26
N GLY A 233 9.76 6.79 -8.64
CA GLY A 233 10.60 7.62 -7.77
C GLY A 233 11.86 8.05 -8.51
N THR A 234 12.67 8.88 -7.88
CA THR A 234 14.00 9.20 -8.40
C THR A 234 14.83 7.92 -8.41
N ASP A 235 15.58 7.65 -9.47
CA ASP A 235 16.40 6.44 -9.64
C ASP A 235 15.61 5.10 -9.63
N VAL A 236 14.27 5.14 -9.56
CA VAL A 236 13.43 3.94 -9.75
C VAL A 236 13.19 3.74 -11.25
N THR A 237 13.57 2.59 -11.77
CA THR A 237 13.40 2.26 -13.18
C THR A 237 11.92 2.22 -13.56
N ALA A 238 11.55 2.85 -14.69
CA ALA A 238 10.16 2.84 -15.15
C ALA A 238 9.66 1.39 -15.39
N GLY A 239 8.42 1.12 -14.96
CA GLY A 239 7.82 -0.22 -15.03
C GLY A 239 8.21 -1.12 -13.85
N THR A 240 8.77 -0.55 -12.76
CA THR A 240 8.98 -1.30 -11.52
C THR A 240 7.65 -1.58 -10.84
N THR A 241 7.41 -2.85 -10.50
CA THR A 241 6.20 -3.32 -9.82
C THR A 241 6.54 -4.13 -8.59
N ILE A 242 5.65 -4.12 -7.59
CA ILE A 242 5.73 -4.99 -6.41
C ILE A 242 5.39 -6.42 -6.81
N ALA A 243 6.35 -7.33 -6.72
CA ALA A 243 6.19 -8.75 -7.08
C ALA A 243 5.67 -9.59 -5.92
N SER A 244 6.19 -9.33 -4.73
CA SER A 244 5.76 -10.00 -3.49
C SER A 244 6.15 -9.20 -2.26
N PHE A 245 5.49 -9.48 -1.15
CA PHE A 245 5.88 -8.96 0.15
C PHE A 245 7.12 -9.70 0.67
N GLY A 246 8.03 -8.95 1.28
CA GLY A 246 9.12 -9.47 2.09
C GLY A 246 8.71 -9.44 3.57
N THR A 247 9.23 -8.47 4.33
CA THR A 247 8.80 -8.20 5.71
C THR A 247 7.63 -7.23 5.80
N GLY A 248 7.41 -6.43 4.76
CA GLY A 248 6.28 -5.50 4.68
C GLY A 248 4.97 -6.23 4.39
N THR A 249 3.86 -5.61 4.82
CA THR A 249 2.49 -6.10 4.59
C THR A 249 1.60 -4.98 4.02
N GLY A 250 2.19 -4.10 3.21
CA GLY A 250 1.56 -2.91 2.65
C GLY A 250 2.12 -1.59 3.18
N GLY A 251 2.85 -1.62 4.31
CA GLY A 251 3.45 -0.44 4.96
C GLY A 251 4.97 -0.49 4.99
N VAL A 252 5.55 -0.13 6.13
CA VAL A 252 7.00 -0.22 6.37
C VAL A 252 7.48 -1.66 6.27
N GLY A 253 8.62 -1.88 5.61
CA GLY A 253 9.23 -3.19 5.44
C GLY A 253 9.79 -3.39 4.03
N THR A 254 10.16 -4.62 3.72
CA THR A 254 10.78 -4.98 2.44
C THR A 254 9.79 -5.58 1.46
N TYR A 255 10.02 -5.34 0.18
CA TYR A 255 9.21 -5.81 -0.95
C TYR A 255 10.13 -6.27 -2.07
N ASN A 256 9.81 -7.41 -2.68
CA ASN A 256 10.50 -7.82 -3.90
C ASN A 256 9.89 -7.08 -5.10
N VAL A 257 10.74 -6.56 -5.96
CA VAL A 257 10.31 -5.79 -7.14
C VAL A 257 10.78 -6.41 -8.44
N LEU A 258 9.99 -6.19 -9.49
CA LEU A 258 10.31 -6.57 -10.87
C LEU A 258 10.27 -5.31 -11.74
N VAL A 259 11.11 -5.27 -12.77
CA VAL A 259 11.05 -4.24 -13.81
C VAL A 259 10.48 -4.88 -15.08
N ASN A 260 9.32 -4.42 -15.52
CA ASN A 260 8.60 -5.00 -16.68
C ASN A 260 8.45 -6.53 -16.58
N GLY A 261 8.15 -7.04 -15.37
CA GLY A 261 7.98 -8.47 -15.11
C GLY A 261 9.27 -9.28 -14.96
N LEU A 262 10.45 -8.65 -15.00
CA LEU A 262 11.74 -9.33 -14.85
C LEU A 262 12.48 -8.88 -13.59
N PRO A 263 13.20 -9.79 -12.89
CA PRO A 263 14.00 -9.46 -11.71
C PRO A 263 15.26 -8.67 -12.14
N THR A 264 15.08 -7.38 -12.39
CA THR A 264 16.16 -6.48 -12.76
C THR A 264 16.63 -5.74 -11.53
N GLN A 265 17.92 -5.86 -11.22
CA GLN A 265 18.53 -5.15 -10.11
C GLN A 265 18.63 -3.65 -10.43
N GLN A 266 18.44 -2.83 -9.42
CA GLN A 266 18.54 -1.38 -9.48
C GLN A 266 19.05 -0.83 -8.16
N THR A 267 19.50 0.42 -8.16
CA THR A 267 19.93 1.11 -6.93
C THR A 267 19.39 2.52 -6.92
N THR A 268 19.03 3.00 -5.74
CA THR A 268 18.71 4.41 -5.49
C THR A 268 19.86 5.09 -4.77
N SER A 269 20.02 6.39 -4.96
CA SER A 269 21.11 7.16 -4.34
C SER A 269 20.95 7.36 -2.83
N GLY A 270 19.88 6.85 -2.24
CA GLY A 270 19.53 6.92 -0.81
C GLY A 270 18.03 6.89 -0.60
N PRO A 271 17.55 7.10 0.65
CA PRO A 271 16.13 7.21 0.93
C PRO A 271 15.49 8.33 0.13
N GLN A 272 14.39 8.03 -0.54
CA GLN A 272 13.69 8.96 -1.42
C GLN A 272 12.18 8.76 -1.36
N THR A 273 11.45 9.69 -1.96
CA THR A 273 10.00 9.55 -2.15
C THR A 273 9.74 8.47 -3.19
N ILE A 274 9.03 7.43 -2.78
CA ILE A 274 8.47 6.39 -3.65
C ILE A 274 6.98 6.67 -3.76
N ASN A 275 6.52 6.88 -4.97
CA ASN A 275 5.10 7.00 -5.25
C ASN A 275 4.57 5.62 -5.66
N GLY A 276 3.52 5.19 -4.99
CA GLY A 276 2.75 4.00 -5.33
C GLY A 276 1.69 4.27 -6.39
N PRO A 277 0.67 3.40 -6.51
CA PRO A 277 -0.40 3.57 -7.48
C PRO A 277 -1.17 4.87 -7.25
N SER A 278 -1.73 5.38 -8.34
CA SER A 278 -2.63 6.52 -8.28
C SER A 278 -3.95 6.09 -7.64
N ASN A 279 -4.50 6.96 -6.80
CA ASN A 279 -5.85 6.79 -6.26
C ASN A 279 -6.87 7.45 -7.18
N ILE A 280 -8.03 6.86 -7.31
CA ILE A 280 -9.10 7.35 -8.18
C ILE A 280 -9.98 8.33 -7.41
N SER A 281 -10.19 9.53 -7.96
CA SER A 281 -11.15 10.48 -7.38
C SER A 281 -12.53 9.84 -7.32
N SER A 282 -13.08 9.72 -6.11
CA SER A 282 -14.38 9.09 -5.90
C SER A 282 -15.56 10.01 -6.19
N GLY A 283 -15.33 11.32 -6.25
CA GLY A 283 -16.39 12.35 -6.27
C GLY A 283 -16.97 12.66 -4.89
N TRP A 284 -16.62 11.89 -3.86
CA TRP A 284 -17.06 12.09 -2.48
C TRP A 284 -16.16 13.07 -1.73
N THR A 285 -16.70 13.69 -0.69
CA THR A 285 -15.97 14.61 0.19
C THR A 285 -16.12 14.18 1.64
N VAL A 286 -15.11 14.45 2.47
CA VAL A 286 -15.18 14.25 3.92
C VAL A 286 -16.15 15.26 4.53
N GLY A 287 -16.93 14.86 5.52
CA GLY A 287 -17.76 15.75 6.33
C GLY A 287 -16.94 16.79 7.12
N PRO A 288 -17.59 17.64 7.91
CA PRO A 288 -16.96 18.83 8.51
C PRO A 288 -16.01 18.52 9.70
N ILE A 289 -15.61 17.28 9.92
CA ILE A 289 -14.75 16.87 11.04
C ILE A 289 -13.44 16.30 10.50
N THR A 290 -12.31 16.79 11.02
CA THR A 290 -10.97 16.26 10.72
C THR A 290 -10.62 15.15 11.71
N LEU A 291 -10.05 14.04 11.20
CA LEU A 291 -9.43 12.98 11.96
C LEU A 291 -7.91 13.13 11.89
N SER A 292 -7.23 13.17 13.02
CA SER A 292 -5.77 13.28 13.11
C SER A 292 -5.02 11.95 13.01
N GLY A 293 -5.71 10.84 12.78
CA GLY A 293 -5.16 9.48 12.68
C GLY A 293 -6.23 8.50 12.24
N ALA A 294 -5.88 7.22 12.20
CA ALA A 294 -6.79 6.15 11.79
C ALA A 294 -8.16 6.23 12.48
N GLY A 295 -9.21 6.12 11.72
CA GLY A 295 -10.57 6.20 12.26
C GLY A 295 -11.66 6.29 11.19
N VAL A 296 -12.89 6.45 11.68
CA VAL A 296 -14.07 6.53 10.83
C VAL A 296 -14.53 7.99 10.70
N ALA A 297 -14.64 8.47 9.48
CA ALA A 297 -15.20 9.78 9.16
C ALA A 297 -16.46 9.66 8.31
N LYS A 298 -17.31 10.67 8.42
CA LYS A 298 -18.43 10.83 7.52
C LYS A 298 -17.92 11.25 6.14
N ILE A 299 -18.40 10.58 5.09
CA ILE A 299 -18.22 11.00 3.71
C ILE A 299 -19.58 11.35 3.11
N THR A 300 -19.61 12.28 2.17
CA THR A 300 -20.84 12.77 1.54
C THR A 300 -20.64 12.93 0.04
N HIS A 301 -21.67 12.60 -0.72
CA HIS A 301 -21.79 12.91 -2.14
C HIS A 301 -23.21 13.38 -2.42
N ALA A 302 -23.34 14.49 -3.14
CA ALA A 302 -24.65 15.04 -3.47
C ALA A 302 -25.46 14.04 -4.33
N VAL A 303 -26.72 13.87 -3.98
CA VAL A 303 -27.67 13.12 -4.81
C VAL A 303 -28.15 14.05 -5.91
N SER A 304 -27.80 13.76 -7.14
CA SER A 304 -28.20 14.50 -8.34
C SER A 304 -29.59 14.07 -8.86
#